data_528d82ccc1cc61db45deb4822df118fa
#
_entry.id   528d82ccc1cc61db45deb4822df118fa
#
_cell.length_a   1.000
_cell.length_b   1.000
_cell.length_c   1.000
_cell.angle_alpha   90.00
_cell.angle_beta   90.00
_cell.angle_gamma   90.00
#
_symmetry.space_group_name_H-M   'P 1'
#
loop_
_entity.id
_entity.type
_entity.pdbx_description
1 polymer ?
#
loop_
_entity_poly.entity_id
_entity_poly.type
_entity_poly.pdbx_seq_one_letter_code
_entity_poly.pdbx_strand_id
1 'polypeptide(L)'
;KIREIFEPMVDFRRVSASVMGKENYLKSSTEQRSKFIEVFKNSLLNTYASTLAQWGDQTIVTNFTNKTTFEKIEDVNQDLLTESSSYPITYKVRKSGEGWKIINIIVNGVNLGLTFRNQFRALAEEFDGDIDKVILNWTSDANILE
;
A
#
# COMPACT_ATOMS: atom_id res chain seq x y z
N LYS A 1 -8.92 6.28 -14.13
CA LYS A 1 -7.90 5.64 -14.97
C LYS A 1 -6.83 4.92 -14.14
N ILE A 2 -6.17 5.61 -13.22
CA ILE A 2 -5.17 5.00 -12.34
C ILE A 2 -5.80 3.94 -11.43
N ARG A 3 -6.97 4.24 -10.88
CA ARG A 3 -7.74 3.33 -10.05
C ARG A 3 -8.07 2.01 -10.77
N GLU A 4 -8.53 2.09 -12.02
CA GLU A 4 -8.87 0.94 -12.84
C GLU A 4 -7.67 0.04 -13.13
N ILE A 5 -6.47 0.62 -13.19
CA ILE A 5 -5.22 -0.10 -13.42
C ILE A 5 -4.70 -0.73 -12.13
N PHE A 6 -4.65 0.04 -11.04
CA PHE A 6 -4.04 -0.41 -9.78
C PHE A 6 -4.94 -1.34 -8.97
N GLU A 7 -6.25 -1.13 -8.98
CA GLU A 7 -7.17 -1.91 -8.14
C GLU A 7 -7.02 -3.43 -8.34
N PRO A 8 -6.99 -3.97 -9.58
CA PRO A 8 -6.79 -5.40 -9.76
C PRO A 8 -5.36 -5.88 -9.51
N MET A 9 -4.37 -4.99 -9.44
CA MET A 9 -2.96 -5.35 -9.25
C MET A 9 -2.58 -5.51 -7.78
N VAL A 10 -3.38 -4.97 -6.86
CA VAL A 10 -3.06 -4.93 -5.42
C VAL A 10 -3.96 -5.91 -4.67
N ASP A 11 -3.36 -6.71 -3.80
CA ASP A 11 -4.10 -7.58 -2.89
C ASP A 11 -4.54 -6.77 -1.66
N PHE A 12 -5.62 -6.00 -1.81
CA PHE A 12 -6.11 -5.11 -0.75
C PHE A 12 -6.55 -5.86 0.51
N ARG A 13 -7.07 -7.07 0.35
CA ARG A 13 -7.47 -7.89 1.49
C ARG A 13 -6.28 -8.23 2.38
N ARG A 14 -5.19 -8.68 1.77
CA ARG A 14 -3.96 -9.03 2.49
C ARG A 14 -3.25 -7.81 3.05
N VAL A 15 -3.15 -6.76 2.24
CA VAL A 15 -2.50 -5.51 2.67
C VAL A 15 -3.26 -4.88 3.83
N SER A 16 -4.59 -4.83 3.77
CA SER A 16 -5.42 -4.30 4.85
C SER A 16 -5.26 -5.09 6.14
N ALA A 17 -5.22 -6.41 6.06
CA ALA A 17 -4.98 -7.27 7.22
C ALA A 17 -3.61 -7.00 7.85
N SER A 18 -2.59 -6.82 7.02
CA SER A 18 -1.25 -6.49 7.47
C SER A 18 -1.18 -5.11 8.13
N VAL A 19 -1.89 -4.13 7.57
CA VAL A 19 -1.97 -2.77 8.13
C VAL A 19 -2.67 -2.76 9.49
N MET A 20 -3.76 -3.50 9.64
CA MET A 20 -4.44 -3.65 10.95
C MET A 20 -3.54 -4.29 11.99
N GLY A 21 -2.66 -5.19 11.58
CA GLY A 21 -1.84 -6.00 12.46
C GLY A 21 -2.63 -7.17 13.06
N LYS A 22 -1.91 -8.18 13.49
CA LYS A 22 -2.52 -9.42 13.99
C LYS A 22 -3.52 -9.20 15.12
N GLU A 23 -3.14 -8.41 16.12
CA GLU A 23 -3.97 -8.18 17.28
C GLU A 23 -5.30 -7.50 16.93
N ASN A 24 -5.24 -6.40 16.21
CA ASN A 24 -6.43 -5.65 15.81
C ASN A 24 -7.29 -6.44 14.82
N TYR A 25 -6.65 -7.18 13.92
CA TYR A 25 -7.35 -8.02 12.95
C TYR A 25 -8.17 -9.11 13.66
N LEU A 26 -7.58 -9.79 14.64
CA LEU A 26 -8.26 -10.85 15.39
C LEU A 26 -9.42 -10.31 16.25
N LYS A 27 -9.28 -9.09 16.77
CA LYS A 27 -10.35 -8.44 17.55
C LYS A 27 -11.50 -7.93 16.69
N SER A 28 -11.26 -7.68 15.41
CA SER A 28 -12.26 -7.09 14.53
C SER A 28 -13.26 -8.12 14.02
N SER A 29 -14.49 -7.64 13.75
CA SER A 29 -15.52 -8.45 13.10
C SER A 29 -15.27 -8.53 11.60
N THR A 30 -15.94 -9.47 10.94
CA THR A 30 -15.90 -9.60 9.48
C THR A 30 -16.38 -8.32 8.80
N GLU A 31 -17.40 -7.67 9.36
CA GLU A 31 -17.93 -6.40 8.85
C GLU A 31 -16.89 -5.28 8.96
N GLN A 32 -16.22 -5.18 10.10
CA GLN A 32 -15.16 -4.18 10.31
C GLN A 32 -14.00 -4.38 9.35
N ARG A 33 -13.58 -5.62 9.13
CA ARG A 33 -12.52 -5.94 8.17
C ARG A 33 -12.90 -5.54 6.75
N SER A 34 -14.10 -5.87 6.32
CA SER A 34 -14.60 -5.50 5.00
C SER A 34 -14.69 -3.99 4.82
N LYS A 35 -15.16 -3.30 5.84
CA LYS A 35 -15.28 -1.83 5.85
C LYS A 35 -13.89 -1.17 5.77
N PHE A 36 -12.93 -1.68 6.52
CA PHE A 36 -11.57 -1.16 6.46
C PHE A 36 -10.93 -1.37 5.09
N ILE A 37 -11.12 -2.54 4.48
CA ILE A 37 -10.62 -2.82 3.11
C ILE A 37 -11.12 -1.74 2.15
N GLU A 38 -12.42 -1.41 2.19
CA GLU A 38 -13.00 -0.40 1.29
C GLU A 38 -12.46 1.00 1.60
N VAL A 39 -12.41 1.39 2.87
CA VAL A 39 -11.89 2.70 3.27
C VAL A 39 -10.41 2.84 2.91
N PHE A 40 -9.62 1.82 3.21
CA PHE A 40 -8.19 1.80 2.88
C PHE A 40 -7.96 1.88 1.38
N LYS A 41 -8.63 1.04 0.61
CA LYS A 41 -8.55 1.02 -0.85
C LYS A 41 -8.88 2.38 -1.44
N ASN A 42 -10.01 2.95 -1.06
CA ASN A 42 -10.45 4.23 -1.59
C ASN A 42 -9.52 5.37 -1.22
N SER A 43 -9.07 5.45 0.03
CA SER A 43 -8.15 6.50 0.47
C SER A 43 -6.79 6.38 -0.20
N LEU A 44 -6.26 5.16 -0.30
CA LEU A 44 -4.97 4.91 -0.95
C LEU A 44 -5.01 5.29 -2.43
N LEU A 45 -6.03 4.85 -3.15
CA LEU A 45 -6.16 5.13 -4.59
C LEU A 45 -6.36 6.62 -4.85
N ASN A 46 -7.13 7.31 -4.01
CA ASN A 46 -7.33 8.75 -4.13
C ASN A 46 -6.04 9.53 -3.86
N THR A 47 -5.31 9.17 -2.81
CA THR A 47 -4.03 9.79 -2.47
C THR A 47 -3.00 9.55 -3.58
N TYR A 48 -2.93 8.33 -4.10
CA TYR A 48 -1.98 7.97 -5.15
C TYR A 48 -2.30 8.67 -6.47
N ALA A 49 -3.57 8.75 -6.83
CA ALA A 49 -4.00 9.46 -8.03
C ALA A 49 -3.62 10.94 -7.97
N SER A 50 -3.83 11.58 -6.82
CA SER A 50 -3.45 12.97 -6.59
C SER A 50 -1.94 13.18 -6.72
N THR A 51 -1.14 12.32 -6.10
CA THR A 51 0.32 12.36 -6.14
C THR A 51 0.83 12.20 -7.58
N LEU A 52 0.30 11.25 -8.33
CA LEU A 52 0.69 11.01 -9.71
C LEU A 52 0.30 12.17 -10.63
N ALA A 53 -0.83 12.82 -10.36
CA ALA A 53 -1.23 14.02 -11.10
C ALA A 53 -0.25 15.19 -10.88
N GLN A 54 0.34 15.30 -9.68
CA GLN A 54 1.35 16.30 -9.37
C GLN A 54 2.69 16.03 -10.05
N TRP A 55 2.99 14.79 -10.36
CA TRP A 55 4.27 14.41 -10.98
C TRP A 55 4.33 14.74 -12.48
N GLY A 56 3.22 14.93 -13.15
CA GLY A 56 3.19 15.36 -14.55
C GLY A 56 3.87 14.39 -15.53
N ASP A 57 4.82 14.93 -16.32
CA ASP A 57 5.48 14.21 -17.42
C ASP A 57 6.72 13.40 -16.97
N GLN A 58 6.68 12.78 -15.82
CA GLN A 58 7.81 12.03 -15.31
C GLN A 58 7.93 10.66 -15.98
N THR A 59 9.15 10.19 -16.10
CA THR A 59 9.44 8.90 -16.74
C THR A 59 9.59 7.81 -15.68
N ILE A 60 8.98 6.65 -15.93
CA ILE A 60 9.10 5.47 -15.08
C ILE A 60 9.91 4.42 -15.82
N VAL A 61 11.00 3.94 -15.19
CA VAL A 61 11.84 2.87 -15.72
C VAL A 61 11.69 1.65 -14.81
N THR A 62 11.31 0.52 -15.39
CA THR A 62 11.13 -0.72 -14.65
C THR A 62 12.37 -1.61 -14.80
N ASN A 63 12.95 -2.02 -13.67
CA ASN A 63 14.08 -2.91 -13.60
C ASN A 63 13.65 -4.27 -13.07
N PHE A 64 13.87 -5.31 -13.86
CA PHE A 64 13.56 -6.68 -13.46
C PHE A 64 14.80 -7.33 -12.86
N THR A 65 14.70 -7.81 -11.64
CA THR A 65 15.76 -8.62 -11.03
C THR A 65 15.52 -10.09 -11.37
N ASN A 66 16.54 -10.72 -11.98
CA ASN A 66 16.50 -12.14 -12.39
C ASN A 66 16.69 -13.09 -11.20
N LYS A 67 16.11 -12.82 -10.05
CA LYS A 67 16.17 -13.75 -8.93
C LYS A 67 15.03 -14.76 -9.06
N THR A 68 15.34 -15.93 -9.60
CA THR A 68 14.49 -17.10 -9.45
C THR A 68 14.56 -17.54 -7.99
N THR A 69 13.64 -17.08 -7.18
CA THR A 69 13.45 -17.64 -5.84
C THR A 69 12.29 -18.62 -5.91
N PHE A 70 12.42 -19.74 -5.20
CA PHE A 70 11.32 -20.67 -4.99
C PHE A 70 10.24 -20.08 -4.06
N GLU A 71 10.47 -18.85 -3.56
CA GLU A 71 9.51 -18.13 -2.73
C GLU A 71 8.41 -17.52 -3.58
N LYS A 72 7.21 -17.50 -3.01
CA LYS A 72 6.02 -16.90 -3.65
C LYS A 72 6.01 -15.36 -3.62
N ILE A 73 7.09 -14.75 -3.13
CA ILE A 73 7.22 -13.30 -2.99
C ILE A 73 8.47 -12.85 -3.72
N GLU A 74 8.33 -11.83 -4.57
CA GLU A 74 9.44 -11.24 -5.31
C GLU A 74 9.39 -9.72 -5.26
N ASP A 75 10.53 -9.09 -5.55
CA ASP A 75 10.63 -7.64 -5.64
C ASP A 75 10.68 -7.23 -7.12
N VAL A 76 9.89 -6.22 -7.46
CA VAL A 76 9.94 -5.54 -8.76
C VAL A 76 10.36 -4.10 -8.51
N ASN A 77 11.45 -3.68 -9.14
CA ASN A 77 12.02 -2.36 -8.95
C ASN A 77 11.71 -1.44 -10.12
N GLN A 78 11.37 -0.19 -9.80
CA GLN A 78 11.17 0.88 -10.76
C GLN A 78 11.90 2.12 -10.30
N ASP A 79 12.29 2.96 -11.24
CA ASP A 79 12.81 4.29 -10.94
C ASP A 79 11.88 5.33 -11.54
N LEU A 80 11.41 6.26 -10.70
CA LEU A 80 10.68 7.42 -11.14
C LEU A 80 11.68 8.53 -11.43
N LEU A 81 11.83 8.86 -12.71
CA LEU A 81 12.81 9.84 -13.15
C LEU A 81 12.16 11.21 -13.33
N THR A 82 12.73 12.21 -12.67
CA THR A 82 12.40 13.61 -12.88
C THR A 82 13.57 14.32 -13.57
N GLU A 83 13.42 15.57 -13.93
CA GLU A 83 14.51 16.35 -14.54
C GLU A 83 15.74 16.47 -13.62
N SER A 84 15.55 16.44 -12.32
CA SER A 84 16.60 16.68 -11.33
C SER A 84 16.91 15.50 -10.43
N SER A 85 16.08 14.46 -10.43
CA SER A 85 16.19 13.38 -9.43
C SER A 85 15.67 12.05 -9.95
N SER A 86 16.08 10.98 -9.26
CA SER A 86 15.56 9.63 -9.46
C SER A 86 15.02 9.13 -8.12
N TYR A 87 13.81 8.60 -8.13
CA TYR A 87 13.17 8.05 -6.95
C TYR A 87 12.97 6.55 -7.13
N PRO A 88 13.64 5.70 -6.34
CA PRO A 88 13.45 4.26 -6.44
C PRO A 88 12.10 3.84 -5.87
N ILE A 89 11.44 2.92 -6.57
CA ILE A 89 10.19 2.30 -6.13
C ILE A 89 10.39 0.79 -6.17
N THR A 90 10.12 0.11 -5.06
CA THR A 90 10.14 -1.35 -4.99
C THR A 90 8.74 -1.84 -4.68
N TYR A 91 8.22 -2.70 -5.53
CA TYR A 91 6.96 -3.41 -5.31
C TYR A 91 7.27 -4.80 -4.80
N LYS A 92 6.72 -5.16 -3.66
CA LYS A 92 6.72 -6.57 -3.23
C LYS A 92 5.47 -7.23 -3.81
N VAL A 93 5.67 -8.26 -4.61
CA VAL A 93 4.59 -8.97 -5.29
C VAL A 93 4.54 -10.41 -4.80
N ARG A 94 3.34 -10.95 -4.67
CA ARG A 94 3.11 -12.32 -4.25
C ARG A 94 2.35 -13.07 -5.33
N LYS A 95 2.80 -14.28 -5.63
CA LYS A 95 2.09 -15.16 -6.56
C LYS A 95 0.87 -15.77 -5.86
N SER A 96 -0.29 -15.55 -6.43
CA SER A 96 -1.53 -16.22 -6.07
C SER A 96 -2.00 -17.09 -7.25
N GLY A 97 -3.02 -17.91 -7.08
CA GLY A 97 -3.50 -18.80 -8.14
C GLY A 97 -3.81 -18.13 -9.46
N GLU A 98 -4.12 -16.83 -9.46
CA GLU A 98 -4.49 -16.04 -10.64
C GLU A 98 -3.36 -15.14 -11.15
N GLY A 99 -2.15 -15.24 -10.60
CA GLY A 99 -1.01 -14.43 -11.02
C GLY A 99 -0.38 -13.65 -9.87
N TRP A 100 0.39 -12.62 -10.21
CA TRP A 100 1.11 -11.81 -9.24
C TRP A 100 0.29 -10.62 -8.78
N LYS A 101 0.28 -10.37 -7.47
CA LYS A 101 -0.37 -9.19 -6.89
C LYS A 101 0.55 -8.46 -5.95
N ILE A 102 0.43 -7.14 -5.93
CA ILE A 102 1.23 -6.27 -5.06
C ILE A 102 0.74 -6.41 -3.62
N ILE A 103 1.67 -6.65 -2.71
CA ILE A 103 1.40 -6.75 -1.27
C ILE A 103 2.10 -5.67 -0.44
N ASN A 104 3.06 -4.96 -1.02
CA ASN A 104 3.69 -3.81 -0.37
C ASN A 104 4.40 -2.95 -1.42
N ILE A 105 4.59 -1.68 -1.11
CA ILE A 105 5.29 -0.71 -1.96
C ILE A 105 6.26 0.08 -1.09
N ILE A 106 7.51 0.19 -1.54
CA ILE A 106 8.53 1.01 -0.89
C ILE A 106 8.90 2.10 -1.89
N VAL A 107 8.59 3.35 -1.56
CA VAL A 107 8.83 4.51 -2.43
C VAL A 107 9.86 5.42 -1.79
N ASN A 108 10.97 5.63 -2.49
CA ASN A 108 12.06 6.50 -2.01
C ASN A 108 12.50 6.17 -0.58
N GLY A 109 12.63 4.87 -0.29
CA GLY A 109 13.01 4.37 1.04
C GLY A 109 11.89 4.29 2.06
N VAL A 110 10.68 4.77 1.74
CA VAL A 110 9.53 4.73 2.64
C VAL A 110 8.71 3.46 2.39
N ASN A 111 8.66 2.60 3.39
CA ASN A 111 7.85 1.37 3.34
C ASN A 111 6.41 1.73 3.70
N LEU A 112 5.53 1.79 2.68
CA LEU A 112 4.14 2.22 2.86
C LEU A 112 3.35 1.27 3.74
N GLY A 113 3.56 -0.04 3.60
CA GLY A 113 2.89 -1.02 4.44
C GLY A 113 3.21 -0.83 5.93
N LEU A 114 4.49 -0.63 6.24
CA LEU A 114 4.92 -0.36 7.61
C LEU A 114 4.41 0.98 8.12
N THR A 115 4.45 2.01 7.29
CA THR A 115 3.95 3.35 7.64
C THR A 115 2.48 3.31 7.99
N PHE A 116 1.66 2.66 7.17
CA PHE A 116 0.22 2.55 7.42
C PHE A 116 -0.08 1.67 8.62
N ARG A 117 0.70 0.61 8.84
CA ARG A 117 0.57 -0.24 10.03
C ARG A 117 0.81 0.57 11.31
N ASN A 118 1.83 1.41 11.31
CA ASN A 118 2.13 2.29 12.44
C ASN A 118 1.03 3.33 12.65
N GLN A 119 0.45 3.88 11.57
CA GLN A 119 -0.69 4.80 11.65
C GLN A 119 -1.92 4.11 12.24
N PHE A 120 -2.23 2.91 11.80
CA PHE A 120 -3.37 2.16 12.34
C PHE A 120 -3.19 1.91 13.84
N ARG A 121 -2.00 1.47 14.25
CA ARG A 121 -1.69 1.24 15.65
C ARG A 121 -1.83 2.51 16.48
N ALA A 122 -1.33 3.64 15.99
CA ALA A 122 -1.46 4.91 16.69
C ALA A 122 -2.91 5.34 16.86
N LEU A 123 -3.74 5.18 15.83
CA LEU A 123 -5.17 5.46 15.92
C LEU A 123 -5.89 4.51 16.88
N ALA A 124 -5.52 3.24 16.86
CA ALA A 124 -6.09 2.25 17.78
C ALA A 124 -5.76 2.61 19.25
N GLU A 125 -4.56 3.10 19.51
CA GLU A 125 -4.18 3.58 20.84
C GLU A 125 -4.95 4.85 21.22
N GLU A 126 -5.09 5.79 20.28
CA GLU A 126 -5.84 7.03 20.51
C GLU A 126 -7.30 6.78 20.85
N PHE A 127 -7.92 5.81 20.22
CA PHE A 127 -9.35 5.48 20.41
C PHE A 127 -9.59 4.25 21.30
N ASP A 128 -8.61 3.89 22.14
CA ASP A 128 -8.71 2.79 23.11
C ASP A 128 -9.14 1.45 22.49
N GLY A 129 -8.67 1.17 21.28
CA GLY A 129 -8.97 -0.08 20.58
C GLY A 129 -10.33 -0.11 19.87
N ASP A 130 -11.02 1.02 19.77
CA ASP A 130 -12.31 1.11 19.06
C ASP A 130 -12.05 1.10 17.55
N ILE A 131 -12.19 -0.06 16.93
CA ILE A 131 -11.91 -0.28 15.51
C ILE A 131 -12.82 0.59 14.62
N ASP A 132 -14.08 0.77 14.97
CA ASP A 132 -14.99 1.61 14.19
C ASP A 132 -14.50 3.06 14.12
N LYS A 133 -13.99 3.59 15.22
CA LYS A 133 -13.43 4.94 15.25
C LYS A 133 -12.13 5.05 14.45
N VAL A 134 -11.30 4.01 14.49
CA VAL A 134 -10.08 3.96 13.67
C VAL A 134 -10.45 4.02 12.19
N ILE A 135 -11.43 3.22 11.76
CA ILE A 135 -11.88 3.19 10.37
C ILE A 135 -12.44 4.56 9.94
N LEU A 136 -13.26 5.17 10.80
CA LEU A 136 -13.86 6.48 10.53
C LEU A 136 -12.82 7.59 10.35
N ASN A 137 -11.70 7.51 11.07
CA ASN A 137 -10.65 8.53 11.07
C ASN A 137 -9.45 8.16 10.19
N TRP A 138 -9.54 7.07 9.45
CA TRP A 138 -8.43 6.60 8.63
C TRP A 138 -8.15 7.52 7.44
N THR A 139 -6.88 7.86 7.26
CA THR A 139 -6.36 8.52 6.05
C THR A 139 -5.08 7.82 5.63
N SER A 140 -4.99 7.43 4.35
CA SER A 140 -3.79 6.79 3.79
C SER A 140 -2.82 7.87 3.31
N ASP A 141 -2.30 8.66 4.23
CA ASP A 141 -1.39 9.77 3.94
C ASP A 141 0.02 9.44 4.40
N ALA A 142 0.97 9.47 3.46
CA ALA A 142 2.38 9.26 3.73
C ALA A 142 3.21 10.27 2.94
N ASN A 143 4.09 10.99 3.61
CA ASN A 143 5.00 11.94 2.96
C ASN A 143 6.15 11.18 2.31
N ILE A 144 5.96 10.75 1.06
CA ILE A 144 6.93 9.92 0.34
C ILE A 144 7.92 10.71 -0.52
N LEU A 145 7.71 12.01 -0.66
CA LEU A 145 8.52 12.86 -1.54
C LEU A 145 9.26 14.00 -0.81
N GLU A 146 9.26 13.99 0.49
CA GLU A 146 10.04 14.95 1.28
C GLU A 146 11.47 14.50 1.52
#